data_88373ae0d352e7a3c03c6bd4fb2e6e17
#
_entry.id   88373ae0d352e7a3c03c6bd4fb2e6e17
#
_cell.length_a   1.000
_cell.length_b   1.000
_cell.length_c   1.000
_cell.angle_alpha   90.00
_cell.angle_beta   90.00
_cell.angle_gamma   90.00
#
_symmetry.space_group_name_H-M   'P 1'
#
loop_
_entity.id
_entity.type
_entity.pdbx_description
1 polymer ?
#
loop_
_entity_poly.entity_id
_entity_poly.type
_entity_poly.pdbx_seq_one_letter_code
_entity_poly.pdbx_strand_id
1 'polypeptide(L)'
;MKTQLHNDQIFTLDSVISTNKCNYIIDMANSKGWNSSSPSGGGHGRTGKEDARTNKFCVFHDTELSERLFDTVKSSLPTDLTFLGQNVYFNSVTKGSEWTPKFVYDKMRVYKYEVGDSFPEHIDYKVKRTVFRDGREYIQQSFLSLLVYLNEDFEGGQTGYWPDHNGIHCRFLRAEEKLGSKKSHQIMIKPKTGMMVVQDQNILHEGLPTLKGNKYILRTDIIHEREAIRSLGVSNKANDGNWERLFETSCKNYAD
;
A
#
# COMPACT_ATOMS: atom_id res chain seq x y z
N MET A 1 0.44 15.21 -15.00
CA MET A 1 1.45 14.54 -15.88
C MET A 1 1.98 13.31 -15.13
N LYS A 2 2.12 12.14 -15.81
CA LYS A 2 2.73 10.93 -15.21
C LYS A 2 4.26 11.07 -15.26
N THR A 3 4.92 10.84 -14.13
CA THR A 3 6.38 10.68 -14.05
C THR A 3 6.68 9.26 -13.57
N GLN A 4 7.32 8.46 -14.41
CA GLN A 4 7.75 7.11 -14.08
C GLN A 4 9.08 7.16 -13.34
N LEU A 5 9.17 6.53 -12.18
CA LEU A 5 10.35 6.55 -11.31
C LEU A 5 11.09 5.21 -11.33
N HIS A 6 10.35 4.10 -11.42
CA HIS A 6 10.94 2.76 -11.52
C HIS A 6 10.01 1.83 -12.29
N ASN A 7 10.29 1.65 -13.59
CA ASN A 7 9.45 0.84 -14.48
C ASN A 7 7.96 1.18 -14.27
N ASP A 8 7.06 0.20 -14.32
CA ASP A 8 5.64 0.37 -13.98
C ASP A 8 5.33 0.10 -12.49
N GLN A 9 6.36 -0.04 -11.66
CA GLN A 9 6.23 -0.36 -10.23
C GLN A 9 6.11 0.88 -9.35
N ILE A 10 6.71 2.01 -9.74
CA ILE A 10 6.59 3.29 -9.01
C ILE A 10 6.43 4.41 -10.01
N PHE A 11 5.34 5.15 -9.90
CA PHE A 11 5.14 6.38 -10.68
C PHE A 11 4.33 7.42 -9.90
N THR A 12 4.42 8.66 -10.33
CA THR A 12 3.66 9.77 -9.77
C THR A 12 2.75 10.41 -10.80
N LEU A 13 1.65 10.97 -10.33
CA LEU A 13 0.75 11.85 -11.07
C LEU A 13 0.63 13.16 -10.29
N ASP A 14 0.95 14.28 -10.93
CA ASP A 14 0.86 15.60 -10.28
C ASP A 14 -0.59 16.10 -10.26
N SER A 15 -0.94 16.82 -9.19
CA SER A 15 -2.19 17.61 -9.06
C SER A 15 -3.47 16.81 -9.34
N VAL A 16 -3.54 15.58 -8.85
CA VAL A 16 -4.73 14.72 -9.05
C VAL A 16 -5.90 15.12 -8.15
N ILE A 17 -5.61 15.78 -7.04
CA ILE A 17 -6.60 16.36 -6.12
C ILE A 17 -6.25 17.85 -5.94
N SER A 18 -7.26 18.71 -6.01
CA SER A 18 -7.07 20.15 -5.75
C SER A 18 -6.68 20.41 -4.31
N THR A 19 -5.96 21.50 -4.06
CA THR A 19 -5.59 21.96 -2.71
C THR A 19 -6.81 22.10 -1.80
N ASN A 20 -7.93 22.63 -2.32
CA ASN A 20 -9.16 22.77 -1.53
C ASN A 20 -9.73 21.41 -1.10
N LYS A 21 -9.69 20.40 -1.98
CA LYS A 21 -10.14 19.04 -1.62
C LYS A 21 -9.15 18.37 -0.66
N CYS A 22 -7.85 18.62 -0.79
CA CYS A 22 -6.84 18.15 0.18
C CYS A 22 -7.13 18.72 1.58
N ASN A 23 -7.35 20.04 1.68
CA ASN A 23 -7.69 20.69 2.94
C ASN A 23 -8.99 20.14 3.53
N TYR A 24 -10.03 19.96 2.71
CA TYR A 24 -11.28 19.33 3.14
C TYR A 24 -11.06 17.94 3.75
N ILE A 25 -10.21 17.11 3.14
CA ILE A 25 -9.91 15.76 3.66
C ILE A 25 -9.16 15.85 4.99
N ILE A 26 -8.22 16.79 5.14
CA ILE A 26 -7.51 17.04 6.40
C ILE A 26 -8.49 17.48 7.50
N ASP A 27 -9.36 18.44 7.21
CA ASP A 27 -10.35 18.97 8.16
C ASP A 27 -11.35 17.88 8.58
N MET A 28 -11.81 17.07 7.64
CA MET A 28 -12.67 15.92 7.91
C MET A 28 -11.98 14.92 8.84
N ALA A 29 -10.70 14.59 8.59
CA ALA A 29 -9.95 13.69 9.44
C ALA A 29 -9.72 14.29 10.85
N ASN A 30 -9.45 15.58 10.94
CA ASN A 30 -9.34 16.28 12.22
C ASN A 30 -10.66 16.25 13.01
N SER A 31 -11.81 16.42 12.34
CA SER A 31 -13.12 16.39 12.98
C SER A 31 -13.54 14.99 13.45
N LYS A 32 -13.13 13.94 12.73
CA LYS A 32 -13.38 12.53 13.11
C LYS A 32 -12.51 12.05 14.27
N GLY A 33 -11.36 12.70 14.47
CA GLY A 33 -10.37 12.33 15.47
C GLY A 33 -9.35 11.32 14.93
N TRP A 34 -8.28 11.16 15.68
CA TRP A 34 -7.09 10.40 15.32
C TRP A 34 -6.90 9.19 16.21
N ASN A 35 -6.64 8.04 15.60
CA ASN A 35 -6.18 6.84 16.27
C ASN A 35 -4.65 6.82 16.28
N SER A 36 -4.05 6.42 17.39
CA SER A 36 -2.61 6.21 17.45
C SER A 36 -2.24 4.91 16.76
N SER A 37 -1.17 4.94 15.97
CA SER A 37 -0.56 3.71 15.47
C SER A 37 0.10 3.03 16.66
N SER A 38 -0.46 1.90 17.11
CA SER A 38 0.12 1.15 18.23
C SER A 38 1.44 0.51 17.81
N PRO A 39 2.47 0.52 18.67
CA PRO A 39 3.69 -0.26 18.45
C PRO A 39 3.43 -1.77 18.34
N SER A 40 2.30 -2.23 18.87
CA SER A 40 1.84 -3.63 18.85
C SER A 40 1.11 -4.03 17.58
N GLY A 41 0.97 -3.15 16.60
CA GLY A 41 0.37 -3.47 15.30
C GLY A 41 1.20 -4.45 14.52
N GLY A 42 1.16 -5.71 14.90
CA GLY A 42 1.31 -6.96 14.15
C GLY A 42 2.39 -7.08 13.08
N GLY A 43 3.50 -6.41 13.17
CA GLY A 43 4.69 -6.78 12.41
C GLY A 43 5.37 -7.96 13.10
N HIS A 44 5.23 -9.16 12.58
CA HIS A 44 5.92 -10.33 13.12
C HIS A 44 7.43 -10.08 13.22
N GLY A 45 7.97 -10.08 14.44
CA GLY A 45 9.39 -10.21 14.71
C GLY A 45 10.15 -8.96 15.15
N ARG A 46 9.49 -7.82 15.42
CA ARG A 46 10.18 -6.61 15.88
C ARG A 46 10.07 -6.46 17.40
N THR A 47 11.19 -6.61 18.09
CA THR A 47 11.30 -6.52 19.56
C THR A 47 11.86 -5.17 20.05
N GLY A 48 12.12 -4.19 19.19
CA GLY A 48 12.71 -2.90 19.55
C GLY A 48 11.70 -1.74 19.55
N LYS A 49 11.71 -0.92 20.61
CA LYS A 49 10.92 0.31 20.69
C LYS A 49 11.29 1.35 19.61
N GLU A 50 12.50 1.27 19.08
CA GLU A 50 13.05 2.20 18.08
C GLU A 50 12.48 1.98 16.66
N ASP A 51 11.86 0.83 16.42
CA ASP A 51 11.28 0.44 15.15
C ASP A 51 9.75 0.68 15.07
N ALA A 52 9.18 1.35 16.06
CA ALA A 52 7.75 1.54 16.15
C ALA A 52 7.28 2.68 15.23
N ARG A 53 6.24 2.41 14.45
CA ARG A 53 5.48 3.41 13.74
C ARG A 53 4.83 4.37 14.73
N THR A 54 5.04 5.69 14.58
CA THR A 54 4.60 6.69 15.56
C THR A 54 3.45 7.57 15.07
N ASN A 55 3.18 7.60 13.77
CA ASN A 55 2.15 8.43 13.16
C ASN A 55 0.72 8.08 13.64
N LYS A 56 -0.18 9.05 13.52
CA LYS A 56 -1.62 8.89 13.77
C LYS A 56 -2.36 8.57 12.48
N PHE A 57 -3.56 7.99 12.59
CA PHE A 57 -4.40 7.71 11.42
C PHE A 57 -5.88 7.91 11.70
N CYS A 58 -6.62 8.25 10.64
CA CYS A 58 -8.08 8.28 10.60
C CYS A 58 -8.55 7.40 9.44
N VAL A 59 -9.56 6.55 9.68
CA VAL A 59 -10.16 5.68 8.65
C VAL A 59 -11.54 6.21 8.28
N PHE A 60 -11.84 6.21 6.99
CA PHE A 60 -13.16 6.56 6.48
C PHE A 60 -13.44 5.83 5.16
N HIS A 61 -14.71 5.82 4.76
CA HIS A 61 -15.16 5.32 3.47
C HIS A 61 -15.65 6.49 2.61
N ASP A 62 -15.22 6.56 1.36
CA ASP A 62 -15.65 7.57 0.39
C ASP A 62 -15.64 6.97 -1.02
N THR A 63 -16.82 6.50 -1.45
CA THR A 63 -17.00 5.88 -2.77
C THR A 63 -16.80 6.89 -3.90
N GLU A 64 -17.30 8.12 -3.75
CA GLU A 64 -17.16 9.16 -4.77
C GLU A 64 -15.68 9.53 -5.00
N LEU A 65 -14.92 9.70 -3.93
CA LEU A 65 -13.48 9.95 -4.04
C LEU A 65 -12.75 8.75 -4.64
N SER A 66 -13.14 7.53 -4.27
CA SER A 66 -12.61 6.29 -4.84
C SER A 66 -12.78 6.23 -6.36
N GLU A 67 -13.98 6.50 -6.86
CA GLU A 67 -14.31 6.53 -8.28
C GLU A 67 -13.48 7.59 -9.03
N ARG A 68 -13.41 8.80 -8.49
CA ARG A 68 -12.61 9.90 -9.07
C ARG A 68 -11.12 9.56 -9.13
N LEU A 69 -10.56 8.98 -8.07
CA LEU A 69 -9.17 8.54 -8.05
C LEU A 69 -8.91 7.46 -9.08
N PHE A 70 -9.84 6.49 -9.21
CA PHE A 70 -9.72 5.44 -10.21
C PHE A 70 -9.78 5.99 -11.63
N ASP A 71 -10.74 6.86 -11.94
CA ASP A 71 -10.84 7.51 -13.24
C ASP A 71 -9.58 8.29 -13.62
N THR A 72 -8.94 8.91 -12.63
CA THR A 72 -7.69 9.64 -12.84
C THR A 72 -6.52 8.72 -13.13
N VAL A 73 -6.42 7.57 -12.44
CA VAL A 73 -5.23 6.71 -12.50
C VAL A 73 -5.32 5.58 -13.53
N LYS A 74 -6.54 5.12 -13.89
CA LYS A 74 -6.77 3.89 -14.67
C LYS A 74 -5.99 3.81 -15.98
N SER A 75 -5.87 4.92 -16.72
CA SER A 75 -5.12 4.98 -17.98
C SER A 75 -3.60 4.93 -17.81
N SER A 76 -3.12 5.13 -16.59
CA SER A 76 -1.69 5.10 -16.23
C SER A 76 -1.27 3.78 -15.58
N LEU A 77 -2.25 2.92 -15.23
CA LEU A 77 -1.95 1.64 -14.61
C LEU A 77 -1.29 0.68 -15.60
N PRO A 78 -0.37 -0.18 -15.14
CA PRO A 78 0.22 -1.20 -15.98
C PRO A 78 -0.86 -2.22 -16.39
N THR A 79 -0.83 -2.61 -17.65
CA THR A 79 -1.69 -3.67 -18.21
C THR A 79 -1.08 -5.06 -17.97
N ASP A 80 0.24 -5.11 -17.84
CA ASP A 80 0.98 -6.33 -17.52
C ASP A 80 1.44 -6.28 -16.06
N LEU A 81 1.01 -7.24 -15.27
CA LEU A 81 1.39 -7.37 -13.86
C LEU A 81 2.47 -8.44 -13.64
N THR A 82 3.12 -8.93 -14.70
CA THR A 82 4.18 -9.95 -14.60
C THR A 82 5.40 -9.46 -13.83
N PHE A 83 5.65 -8.15 -13.81
CA PHE A 83 6.68 -7.55 -12.97
C PHE A 83 6.44 -7.74 -11.47
N LEU A 84 5.19 -7.88 -11.04
CA LEU A 84 4.83 -8.22 -9.65
C LEU A 84 5.21 -9.67 -9.30
N GLY A 85 5.45 -10.48 -10.31
CA GLY A 85 5.73 -11.91 -10.18
C GLY A 85 7.21 -12.27 -10.09
N GLN A 86 8.13 -11.33 -10.09
CA GLN A 86 9.55 -11.63 -9.85
C GLN A 86 9.81 -12.11 -8.42
N ASN A 87 8.76 -12.16 -7.62
CA ASN A 87 8.77 -12.65 -6.27
C ASN A 87 8.38 -14.13 -6.24
N VAL A 88 9.31 -14.99 -5.88
CA VAL A 88 9.22 -16.48 -5.94
C VAL A 88 7.94 -17.02 -5.27
N TYR A 89 7.38 -16.33 -4.28
CA TYR A 89 6.15 -16.71 -3.58
C TYR A 89 4.85 -16.27 -4.28
N PHE A 90 4.90 -15.33 -5.23
CA PHE A 90 3.73 -14.79 -5.92
C PHE A 90 3.62 -15.21 -7.39
N ASN A 91 4.64 -15.87 -7.95
CA ASN A 91 4.64 -16.36 -9.34
C ASN A 91 3.45 -17.29 -9.64
N SER A 92 2.95 -18.03 -8.65
CA SER A 92 1.79 -18.90 -8.82
C SER A 92 0.46 -18.12 -8.87
N VAL A 93 0.43 -16.90 -8.33
CA VAL A 93 -0.80 -16.09 -8.24
C VAL A 93 -0.99 -15.20 -9.46
N THR A 94 0.11 -14.76 -10.08
CA THR A 94 0.08 -13.83 -11.22
C THR A 94 0.35 -14.51 -12.57
N LYS A 95 1.08 -15.61 -12.58
CA LYS A 95 1.44 -16.31 -13.82
C LYS A 95 0.21 -16.96 -14.46
N GLY A 96 -0.17 -16.48 -15.64
CA GLY A 96 -1.29 -17.01 -16.42
C GLY A 96 -2.67 -16.56 -15.95
N SER A 97 -2.78 -15.56 -15.09
CA SER A 97 -4.06 -15.00 -14.66
C SER A 97 -4.27 -13.59 -15.21
N GLU A 98 -5.38 -13.38 -15.87
CA GLU A 98 -5.79 -12.06 -16.38
C GLU A 98 -6.34 -11.20 -15.24
N TRP A 99 -5.45 -10.53 -14.51
CA TRP A 99 -5.84 -9.53 -13.54
C TRP A 99 -6.12 -8.20 -14.21
N THR A 100 -7.30 -7.64 -13.95
CA THR A 100 -7.67 -6.31 -14.45
C THR A 100 -7.85 -5.33 -13.29
N PRO A 101 -7.36 -4.10 -13.39
CA PRO A 101 -7.66 -3.07 -12.39
C PRO A 101 -9.16 -2.77 -12.43
N LYS A 102 -9.82 -2.76 -11.27
CA LYS A 102 -11.28 -2.68 -11.19
C LYS A 102 -11.77 -1.39 -10.55
N PHE A 103 -11.16 -1.00 -9.43
CA PHE A 103 -11.49 0.21 -8.68
C PHE A 103 -10.38 0.56 -7.70
N VAL A 104 -10.40 1.77 -7.18
CA VAL A 104 -9.66 2.18 -5.98
C VAL A 104 -10.50 1.80 -4.77
N TYR A 105 -9.88 1.22 -3.74
CA TYR A 105 -10.62 0.78 -2.55
C TYR A 105 -11.19 1.98 -1.79
N ASP A 106 -12.48 1.95 -1.49
CA ASP A 106 -13.20 3.05 -0.84
C ASP A 106 -12.85 3.23 0.64
N LYS A 107 -12.30 2.20 1.30
CA LYS A 107 -11.74 2.30 2.66
C LYS A 107 -10.41 3.02 2.61
N MET A 108 -10.42 4.26 3.02
CA MET A 108 -9.29 5.16 2.97
C MET A 108 -8.72 5.44 4.35
N ARG A 109 -7.42 5.69 4.42
CA ARG A 109 -6.72 6.11 5.63
C ARG A 109 -6.02 7.44 5.39
N VAL A 110 -6.30 8.43 6.23
CA VAL A 110 -5.44 9.60 6.32
C VAL A 110 -4.44 9.37 7.43
N TYR A 111 -3.16 9.53 7.13
CA TYR A 111 -2.08 9.50 8.10
C TYR A 111 -1.64 10.92 8.42
N LYS A 112 -1.44 11.20 9.70
CA LYS A 112 -0.84 12.43 10.21
C LYS A 112 0.51 12.09 10.83
N TYR A 113 1.54 12.80 10.40
CA TYR A 113 2.88 12.74 10.96
C TYR A 113 3.20 14.09 11.59
N GLU A 114 3.42 14.11 12.89
CA GLU A 114 3.90 15.26 13.66
C GLU A 114 5.44 15.29 13.64
N VAL A 115 6.05 16.31 14.20
CA VAL A 115 7.52 16.41 14.27
C VAL A 115 8.09 15.20 15.03
N GLY A 116 9.04 14.53 14.41
CA GLY A 116 9.65 13.28 14.89
C GLY A 116 8.96 12.01 14.44
N ASP A 117 7.72 12.08 13.93
CA ASP A 117 7.01 10.91 13.45
C ASP A 117 7.61 10.39 12.15
N SER A 118 7.67 9.07 12.04
CA SER A 118 8.16 8.34 10.88
C SER A 118 7.37 7.05 10.66
N PHE A 119 7.58 6.43 9.52
CA PHE A 119 7.13 5.07 9.27
C PHE A 119 8.33 4.24 8.80
N PRO A 120 8.88 3.38 9.67
CA PRO A 120 10.05 2.59 9.35
C PRO A 120 9.90 1.74 8.09
N GLU A 121 11.02 1.24 7.58
CA GLU A 121 11.05 0.39 6.40
C GLU A 121 10.07 -0.78 6.47
N HIS A 122 9.26 -0.92 5.44
CA HIS A 122 8.21 -1.94 5.34
C HIS A 122 7.82 -2.19 3.88
N ILE A 123 7.00 -3.23 3.71
CA ILE A 123 6.19 -3.44 2.51
C ILE A 123 4.72 -3.30 2.88
N ASP A 124 3.89 -2.97 1.92
CA ASP A 124 2.46 -2.81 2.15
C ASP A 124 1.73 -4.16 2.25
N TYR A 125 0.63 -4.17 3.01
CA TYR A 125 -0.26 -5.32 3.09
C TYR A 125 -1.22 -5.34 1.91
N LYS A 126 -1.55 -6.55 1.45
CA LYS A 126 -2.50 -6.78 0.36
C LYS A 126 -3.91 -6.99 0.91
N VAL A 127 -4.87 -6.34 0.29
CA VAL A 127 -6.29 -6.65 0.45
C VAL A 127 -6.59 -7.83 -0.48
N LYS A 128 -7.26 -8.88 0.04
CA LYS A 128 -7.74 -10.00 -0.77
C LYS A 128 -9.13 -10.39 -0.29
N ARG A 129 -10.05 -10.60 -1.23
CA ARG A 129 -11.39 -11.10 -0.95
C ARG A 129 -11.95 -11.87 -2.14
N THR A 130 -12.90 -12.75 -1.87
CA THR A 130 -13.70 -13.43 -2.87
C THR A 130 -15.07 -12.77 -2.96
N VAL A 131 -15.55 -12.53 -4.16
CA VAL A 131 -16.89 -11.98 -4.41
C VAL A 131 -17.65 -12.87 -5.39
N PHE A 132 -18.96 -12.99 -5.18
CA PHE A 132 -19.85 -13.74 -6.07
C PHE A 132 -20.75 -12.76 -6.80
N ARG A 133 -20.83 -12.90 -8.12
CA ARG A 133 -21.64 -12.06 -9.00
C ARG A 133 -22.09 -12.87 -10.20
N ASP A 134 -23.39 -12.81 -10.50
CA ASP A 134 -24.01 -13.51 -11.65
C ASP A 134 -23.66 -15.02 -11.70
N GLY A 135 -23.66 -15.68 -10.52
CA GLY A 135 -23.34 -17.11 -10.39
C GLY A 135 -21.87 -17.48 -10.60
N ARG A 136 -20.98 -16.49 -10.73
CA ARG A 136 -19.55 -16.67 -10.88
C ARG A 136 -18.79 -16.17 -9.65
N GLU A 137 -17.66 -16.79 -9.43
CA GLU A 137 -16.73 -16.43 -8.37
C GLU A 137 -15.61 -15.58 -8.94
N TYR A 138 -15.29 -14.46 -8.26
CA TYR A 138 -14.20 -13.57 -8.60
C TYR A 138 -13.27 -13.40 -7.41
N ILE A 139 -11.99 -13.34 -7.69
CA ILE A 139 -10.97 -13.00 -6.69
C ILE A 139 -10.59 -11.54 -6.91
N GLN A 140 -10.71 -10.74 -5.85
CA GLN A 140 -10.26 -9.35 -5.81
C GLN A 140 -9.03 -9.25 -4.92
N GLN A 141 -7.98 -8.59 -5.43
CA GLN A 141 -6.73 -8.42 -4.70
C GLN A 141 -6.08 -7.09 -5.05
N SER A 142 -5.46 -6.45 -4.05
CA SER A 142 -4.59 -5.30 -4.30
C SER A 142 -3.17 -5.76 -4.62
N PHE A 143 -2.53 -5.08 -5.56
CA PHE A 143 -1.12 -5.22 -5.90
C PHE A 143 -0.38 -3.90 -5.80
N LEU A 144 -1.11 -2.81 -5.96
CA LEU A 144 -0.59 -1.46 -5.96
C LEU A 144 -1.22 -0.66 -4.84
N SER A 145 -0.41 0.05 -4.08
CA SER A 145 -0.86 1.09 -3.15
C SER A 145 -0.95 2.43 -3.87
N LEU A 146 -1.92 3.23 -3.45
CA LEU A 146 -2.14 4.58 -3.89
C LEU A 146 -2.01 5.52 -2.71
N LEU A 147 -1.08 6.47 -2.81
CA LEU A 147 -0.89 7.52 -1.82
C LEU A 147 -1.17 8.88 -2.47
N VAL A 148 -1.79 9.80 -1.72
CA VAL A 148 -1.89 11.21 -2.13
C VAL A 148 -1.34 12.07 -1.00
N TYR A 149 -0.35 12.90 -1.31
CA TYR A 149 0.12 13.91 -0.37
C TYR A 149 -0.89 15.04 -0.27
N LEU A 150 -1.42 15.27 0.93
CA LEU A 150 -2.49 16.26 1.14
C LEU A 150 -1.95 17.66 1.42
N ASN A 151 -0.66 17.78 1.77
CA ASN A 151 0.03 19.05 1.97
C ASN A 151 1.52 18.95 1.67
N GLU A 152 2.22 20.07 1.64
CA GLU A 152 3.66 20.18 1.40
C GLU A 152 4.34 21.23 2.29
N ASP A 153 3.59 21.85 3.20
CA ASP A 153 4.04 22.90 4.13
C ASP A 153 4.74 22.33 5.38
N PHE A 154 5.64 21.36 5.18
CA PHE A 154 6.45 20.72 6.22
C PHE A 154 7.87 20.47 5.72
N GLU A 155 8.79 20.18 6.64
CA GLU A 155 10.17 19.80 6.33
C GLU A 155 10.42 18.34 6.70
N GLY A 156 11.28 17.66 5.94
CA GLY A 156 11.50 16.22 6.07
C GLY A 156 10.37 15.40 5.45
N GLY A 157 10.08 14.24 5.99
CA GLY A 157 8.91 13.42 5.66
C GLY A 157 8.84 12.88 4.23
N GLN A 158 9.96 12.82 3.50
CA GLN A 158 10.02 12.20 2.17
C GLN A 158 9.68 10.71 2.26
N THR A 159 9.26 10.13 1.14
CA THR A 159 9.11 8.68 1.01
C THR A 159 10.32 8.12 0.26
N GLY A 160 11.06 7.24 0.91
CA GLY A 160 12.25 6.59 0.38
C GLY A 160 11.96 5.16 -0.05
N TYR A 161 12.57 4.71 -1.15
CA TYR A 161 12.37 3.40 -1.75
C TYR A 161 13.67 2.69 -2.07
N TRP A 162 13.62 1.36 -2.00
CA TRP A 162 14.66 0.43 -2.44
C TRP A 162 14.07 -0.60 -3.41
N PRO A 163 13.78 -0.23 -4.68
CA PRO A 163 13.11 -1.12 -5.64
C PRO A 163 13.87 -2.42 -5.93
N ASP A 164 15.21 -2.41 -5.89
CA ASP A 164 16.03 -3.60 -6.12
C ASP A 164 16.02 -4.56 -4.92
N HIS A 165 15.47 -4.14 -3.79
CA HIS A 165 15.28 -4.98 -2.62
C HIS A 165 13.88 -5.55 -2.58
N ASN A 166 13.81 -6.84 -2.84
CA ASN A 166 12.57 -7.57 -2.78
C ASN A 166 12.09 -7.64 -1.32
N GLY A 167 11.02 -6.91 -1.00
CA GLY A 167 10.50 -6.76 0.37
C GLY A 167 10.09 -8.07 1.05
N ILE A 168 9.99 -9.18 0.31
CA ILE A 168 9.75 -10.51 0.92
C ILE A 168 10.93 -10.92 1.79
N HIS A 169 12.14 -10.64 1.36
CA HIS A 169 13.31 -10.94 2.18
C HIS A 169 13.28 -10.17 3.52
N CYS A 170 12.71 -8.98 3.55
CA CYS A 170 12.66 -8.17 4.77
C CYS A 170 11.74 -8.73 5.86
N ARG A 171 10.74 -9.56 5.51
CA ARG A 171 9.91 -10.24 6.51
C ARG A 171 10.65 -11.36 7.23
N PHE A 172 11.63 -11.96 6.58
CA PHE A 172 12.36 -13.15 7.07
C PHE A 172 13.80 -12.82 7.47
N LEU A 173 14.30 -11.62 7.12
CA LEU A 173 15.62 -11.20 7.54
C LEU A 173 15.64 -10.88 9.04
N ARG A 174 16.65 -11.36 9.72
CA ARG A 174 16.94 -10.95 11.09
C ARG A 174 17.22 -9.45 11.13
N ALA A 175 17.06 -8.82 12.29
CA ALA A 175 17.23 -7.37 12.44
C ALA A 175 18.59 -6.86 11.92
N GLU A 176 19.63 -7.67 12.04
CA GLU A 176 20.99 -7.41 11.55
C GLU A 176 21.16 -7.50 10.03
N GLU A 177 20.20 -8.14 9.33
CA GLU A 177 20.22 -8.36 7.89
C GLU A 177 19.35 -7.37 7.13
N LYS A 178 18.73 -6.40 7.81
CA LYS A 178 17.94 -5.34 7.19
C LYS A 178 18.82 -4.48 6.31
N LEU A 179 18.65 -4.62 5.01
CA LEU A 179 19.46 -3.94 4.01
C LEU A 179 19.10 -2.47 3.86
N GLY A 180 17.83 -2.09 4.11
CA GLY A 180 17.33 -0.74 3.91
C GLY A 180 18.03 0.29 4.80
N SER A 181 18.16 0.03 6.08
CA SER A 181 18.79 0.96 7.05
C SER A 181 20.29 1.19 6.82
N LYS A 182 20.94 0.32 6.03
CA LYS A 182 22.40 0.38 5.76
C LYS A 182 22.75 0.92 4.38
N LYS A 183 21.77 1.16 3.50
CA LYS A 183 21.96 1.64 2.14
C LYS A 183 21.14 2.90 1.88
N SER A 184 21.70 3.79 1.10
CA SER A 184 20.97 4.98 0.62
C SER A 184 19.75 4.57 -0.19
N HIS A 185 18.66 5.35 -0.09
CA HIS A 185 17.49 5.18 -0.94
C HIS A 185 17.86 5.33 -2.41
N GLN A 186 17.32 4.46 -3.24
CA GLN A 186 17.50 4.53 -4.69
C GLN A 186 16.54 5.56 -5.30
N ILE A 187 15.36 5.71 -4.68
CA ILE A 187 14.37 6.71 -5.08
C ILE A 187 13.91 7.46 -3.84
N MET A 188 13.83 8.78 -3.95
CA MET A 188 13.34 9.67 -2.91
C MET A 188 12.24 10.55 -3.49
N ILE A 189 11.01 10.43 -2.98
CA ILE A 189 9.90 11.27 -3.39
C ILE A 189 9.74 12.44 -2.43
N LYS A 190 9.87 13.66 -2.96
CA LYS A 190 9.53 14.87 -2.25
C LYS A 190 8.03 15.13 -2.38
N PRO A 191 7.27 15.20 -1.27
CA PRO A 191 5.85 15.50 -1.30
C PRO A 191 5.49 16.81 -2.00
N LYS A 192 4.37 16.79 -2.74
CA LYS A 192 3.69 17.97 -3.28
C LYS A 192 2.19 17.83 -3.05
N THR A 193 1.53 18.91 -2.69
CA THR A 193 0.07 18.92 -2.44
C THR A 193 -0.69 18.40 -3.66
N GLY A 194 -1.56 17.42 -3.46
CA GLY A 194 -2.36 16.79 -4.51
C GLY A 194 -1.61 15.82 -5.40
N MET A 195 -0.31 15.57 -5.17
CA MET A 195 0.44 14.57 -5.92
C MET A 195 0.08 13.16 -5.46
N MET A 196 -0.24 12.30 -6.43
CA MET A 196 -0.46 10.87 -6.23
C MET A 196 0.83 10.10 -6.49
N VAL A 197 1.09 9.10 -5.66
CA VAL A 197 2.09 8.06 -5.89
C VAL A 197 1.36 6.73 -6.02
N VAL A 198 1.70 5.97 -7.04
CA VAL A 198 1.29 4.57 -7.18
C VAL A 198 2.54 3.72 -7.07
N GLN A 199 2.48 2.71 -6.21
CA GLN A 199 3.63 1.85 -5.93
C GLN A 199 3.23 0.38 -5.81
N ASP A 200 4.09 -0.52 -6.27
CA ASP A 200 4.00 -1.95 -5.99
C ASP A 200 4.12 -2.19 -4.48
N GLN A 201 3.14 -2.90 -3.92
CA GLN A 201 3.06 -3.21 -2.49
C GLN A 201 4.22 -4.06 -1.97
N ASN A 202 4.98 -4.70 -2.86
CA ASN A 202 6.14 -5.51 -2.46
C ASN A 202 7.45 -4.71 -2.38
N ILE A 203 7.48 -3.48 -2.87
CA ILE A 203 8.68 -2.66 -2.81
C ILE A 203 8.91 -2.19 -1.38
N LEU A 204 10.14 -2.42 -0.90
CA LEU A 204 10.58 -1.92 0.39
C LEU A 204 10.64 -0.39 0.35
N HIS A 205 9.99 0.24 1.31
CA HIS A 205 9.95 1.68 1.42
C HIS A 205 9.78 2.15 2.87
N GLU A 206 10.02 3.44 3.10
CA GLU A 206 9.80 4.07 4.40
C GLU A 206 9.28 5.51 4.24
N GLY A 207 8.64 6.01 5.31
CA GLY A 207 8.37 7.43 5.49
C GLY A 207 9.39 8.04 6.43
N LEU A 208 10.26 8.92 5.92
CA LEU A 208 11.29 9.56 6.71
C LEU A 208 10.69 10.45 7.80
N PRO A 209 11.46 10.78 8.85
CA PRO A 209 10.99 11.65 9.92
C PRO A 209 10.53 13.02 9.40
N THR A 210 9.41 13.49 9.93
CA THR A 210 8.96 14.87 9.74
C THR A 210 9.80 15.76 10.67
N LEU A 211 10.47 16.77 10.11
CA LEU A 211 11.40 17.62 10.86
C LEU A 211 10.74 18.91 11.35
N LYS A 212 9.69 19.39 10.63
CA LYS A 212 8.95 20.59 10.98
C LYS A 212 7.56 20.54 10.36
N GLY A 213 6.56 21.07 11.06
CA GLY A 213 5.16 21.06 10.62
C GLY A 213 4.48 19.70 10.78
N ASN A 214 3.36 19.53 10.12
CA ASN A 214 2.61 18.28 10.09
C ASN A 214 2.48 17.81 8.64
N LYS A 215 2.75 16.53 8.40
CA LYS A 215 2.56 15.90 7.09
C LYS A 215 1.27 15.09 7.09
N TYR A 216 0.49 15.21 6.02
CA TYR A 216 -0.74 14.44 5.82
C TYR A 216 -0.69 13.64 4.52
N ILE A 217 -1.03 12.35 4.58
CA ILE A 217 -1.10 11.46 3.43
C ILE A 217 -2.43 10.71 3.45
N LEU A 218 -3.15 10.72 2.33
CA LEU A 218 -4.23 9.78 2.06
C LEU A 218 -3.62 8.50 1.47
N ARG A 219 -3.97 7.34 2.02
CA ARG A 219 -3.58 6.03 1.48
C ARG A 219 -4.81 5.16 1.25
N THR A 220 -4.80 4.49 0.12
CA THR A 220 -5.73 3.43 -0.24
C THR A 220 -5.04 2.42 -1.17
N ASP A 221 -5.79 1.51 -1.78
CA ASP A 221 -5.27 0.43 -2.60
C ASP A 221 -5.99 0.36 -3.94
N ILE A 222 -5.30 -0.07 -5.00
CA ILE A 222 -5.90 -0.36 -6.29
C ILE A 222 -6.26 -1.84 -6.32
N ILE A 223 -7.55 -2.12 -6.43
CA ILE A 223 -8.08 -3.47 -6.46
C ILE A 223 -8.13 -3.98 -7.90
N HIS A 224 -7.51 -5.14 -8.10
CA HIS A 224 -7.57 -5.91 -9.33
C HIS A 224 -8.51 -7.09 -9.13
N GLU A 225 -9.15 -7.51 -10.20
CA GLU A 225 -10.10 -8.62 -10.21
C GLU A 225 -9.75 -9.62 -11.31
N ARG A 226 -9.96 -10.89 -11.03
CA ARG A 226 -9.99 -11.97 -12.01
C ARG A 226 -11.11 -12.95 -11.69
N GLU A 227 -11.60 -13.67 -12.69
CA GLU A 227 -12.50 -14.79 -12.45
C GLU A 227 -11.72 -15.94 -11.77
N ALA A 228 -12.33 -16.58 -10.79
CA ALA A 228 -11.73 -17.74 -10.14
C ALA A 228 -11.73 -18.93 -11.14
N ILE A 229 -10.56 -19.49 -11.41
CA ILE A 229 -10.46 -20.69 -12.25
C ILE A 229 -11.03 -21.83 -11.42
N ARG A 230 -12.23 -22.29 -11.73
CA ARG A 230 -12.72 -23.57 -11.18
C ARG A 230 -11.85 -24.65 -11.78
N SER A 231 -10.98 -25.25 -10.99
CA SER A 231 -10.30 -26.48 -11.37
C SER A 231 -11.38 -27.56 -11.64
N LEU A 232 -11.57 -27.92 -12.88
CA LEU A 232 -12.42 -29.04 -13.25
C LEU A 232 -11.85 -30.30 -12.56
N GLY A 233 -12.41 -30.62 -11.39
CA GLY A 233 -12.45 -31.98 -10.88
C GLY A 233 -11.16 -32.68 -10.47
N VAL A 234 -10.04 -31.99 -10.23
CA VAL A 234 -8.86 -32.60 -9.60
C VAL A 234 -8.76 -32.09 -8.16
N SER A 235 -9.25 -32.88 -7.22
CA SER A 235 -9.02 -32.65 -5.80
C SER A 235 -7.55 -32.89 -5.47
N ASN A 236 -6.70 -31.90 -5.69
CA ASN A 236 -5.37 -31.90 -5.12
C ASN A 236 -5.47 -31.61 -3.62
N LYS A 237 -5.84 -32.63 -2.85
CA LYS A 237 -5.82 -32.64 -1.39
C LYS A 237 -4.41 -32.52 -0.79
N ALA A 238 -3.40 -32.23 -1.58
CA ALA A 238 -2.01 -32.37 -1.13
C ALA A 238 -1.26 -31.06 -0.86
N ASN A 239 -1.86 -29.85 -1.06
CA ASN A 239 -1.12 -28.60 -0.79
C ASN A 239 -1.95 -27.44 -0.25
N ASP A 240 -3.16 -27.67 0.29
CA ASP A 240 -4.04 -26.63 0.85
C ASP A 240 -3.78 -26.36 2.35
N GLY A 241 -2.70 -26.85 2.88
CA GLY A 241 -2.44 -26.70 4.30
C GLY A 241 -1.40 -25.65 4.62
N ASN A 242 -1.73 -24.68 5.38
CA ASN A 242 -0.93 -23.88 6.30
C ASN A 242 -0.66 -22.40 5.95
N TRP A 243 -0.49 -22.00 4.70
CA TRP A 243 -0.19 -20.59 4.44
C TRP A 243 -1.47 -19.71 4.40
N GLU A 244 -2.62 -20.24 3.99
CA GLU A 244 -3.91 -19.54 4.06
C GLU A 244 -4.34 -19.28 5.52
N ARG A 245 -4.13 -20.23 6.42
CA ARG A 245 -4.36 -20.05 7.87
C ARG A 245 -3.46 -18.99 8.48
N LEU A 246 -2.19 -18.92 8.05
CA LEU A 246 -1.27 -17.87 8.49
C LEU A 246 -1.69 -16.49 7.97
N PHE A 247 -2.27 -16.43 6.77
CA PHE A 247 -2.81 -15.20 6.20
C PHE A 247 -4.12 -14.77 6.86
N GLU A 248 -5.06 -15.69 7.11
CA GLU A 248 -6.32 -15.39 7.78
C GLU A 248 -6.13 -14.94 9.22
N THR A 249 -5.19 -15.53 9.94
CA THR A 249 -4.86 -15.12 11.31
C THR A 249 -4.23 -13.73 11.34
N SER A 250 -3.45 -13.38 10.33
CA SER A 250 -2.89 -12.02 10.19
C SER A 250 -3.94 -10.99 9.80
N CYS A 251 -4.95 -11.36 9.00
CA CYS A 251 -6.02 -10.46 8.57
C CYS A 251 -7.08 -10.21 9.66
N LYS A 252 -7.38 -11.20 10.51
CA LYS A 252 -8.36 -11.07 11.60
C LYS A 252 -7.95 -10.05 12.66
N ASN A 253 -6.66 -9.83 12.87
CA ASN A 253 -6.16 -8.86 13.84
C ASN A 253 -6.12 -7.42 13.33
N TYR A 254 -6.65 -7.13 12.13
CA TYR A 254 -6.65 -5.80 11.49
C TYR A 254 -8.02 -5.38 10.97
N ALA A 255 -9.08 -6.15 11.26
CA ALA A 255 -10.45 -5.87 10.82
C ALA A 255 -11.26 -5.04 11.83
N ASP A 256 -10.74 -4.79 13.04
CA ASP A 256 -11.36 -3.96 14.09
C ASP A 256 -10.67 -2.59 14.21
#